data_8ad7b9a58e3e048b2e15234406b420e8
#
_entry.id   8ad7b9a58e3e048b2e15234406b420e8
#
_cell.length_a   1.000
_cell.length_b   1.000
_cell.length_c   1.000
_cell.angle_alpha   90.00
_cell.angle_beta   90.00
_cell.angle_gamma   90.00
#
_symmetry.space_group_name_H-M   'P 1'
#
loop_
_entity.id
_entity.type
_entity.pdbx_description
1 polymer ?
#
loop_
_entity_poly.entity_id
_entity_poly.type
_entity_poly.pdbx_seq_one_letter_code
_entity_poly.pdbx_strand_id
1 'polypeptide(L)'
;MAGGSTQAEDSITGINVTPLVDITLVLLIIFMVTTKIVLNQTVPLDLPKAATGTSDLQVVFSIVMSADGRAIVDSSPIPSDDAILPMAREAQAQHPDLRAVIKADAAVTHGRVIHVLDLLKQAHVNKIAFGVTPVAASAPSP
;
A
#
# COMPACT_ATOMS: atom_id res chain seq x y z
N MET A 1 -68.67 27.67 30.60
CA MET A 1 -67.78 27.03 31.17
C MET A 1 -66.99 26.05 30.42
N ALA A 2 -66.40 26.18 29.46
CA ALA A 2 -65.57 25.19 28.82
C ALA A 2 -64.16 25.35 29.31
N GLY A 3 -63.71 24.45 30.03
CA GLY A 3 -62.36 24.34 30.30
C GLY A 3 -61.62 24.02 29.03
N GLY A 4 -61.06 25.00 28.39
CA GLY A 4 -60.21 24.76 27.30
C GLY A 4 -59.00 23.96 27.81
N SER A 5 -59.01 22.72 27.69
CA SER A 5 -57.80 21.98 27.81
C SER A 5 -56.95 22.37 26.61
N THR A 6 -56.15 23.34 26.79
CA THR A 6 -55.04 23.46 25.87
C THR A 6 -54.21 22.24 26.06
N GLN A 7 -54.42 21.32 25.20
CA GLN A 7 -53.44 20.34 24.96
C GLN A 7 -52.19 21.10 24.63
N ALA A 8 -51.31 21.19 25.57
CA ALA A 8 -49.97 21.51 25.23
C ALA A 8 -49.60 20.48 24.17
N GLU A 9 -49.64 20.94 22.96
CA GLU A 9 -49.03 20.20 21.93
C GLU A 9 -47.67 19.85 22.44
N ASP A 10 -47.62 18.62 22.82
CA ASP A 10 -46.35 18.07 23.15
C ASP A 10 -45.51 18.24 21.92
N SER A 11 -44.93 19.39 21.89
CA SER A 11 -44.00 19.67 20.83
C SER A 11 -43.13 18.47 20.74
N ILE A 12 -43.15 17.88 19.61
CA ILE A 12 -42.22 16.84 19.24
C ILE A 12 -40.89 17.28 19.77
N THR A 13 -40.58 16.73 20.90
CA THR A 13 -39.29 16.94 21.52
C THR A 13 -38.29 16.60 20.45
N GLY A 14 -37.55 17.59 20.03
CA GLY A 14 -36.59 17.42 18.99
C GLY A 14 -35.83 16.14 19.17
N ILE A 15 -35.82 15.31 18.17
CA ILE A 15 -35.06 14.08 18.18
C ILE A 15 -33.64 14.42 18.58
N ASN A 16 -33.19 13.85 19.70
CA ASN A 16 -31.83 14.06 20.12
C ASN A 16 -30.88 13.37 19.13
N VAL A 17 -30.24 14.16 18.30
CA VAL A 17 -29.31 13.66 17.27
C VAL A 17 -27.93 13.33 17.82
N THR A 18 -27.67 13.62 19.10
CA THR A 18 -26.36 13.39 19.72
C THR A 18 -25.91 11.93 19.59
N PRO A 19 -26.75 10.90 19.87
CA PRO A 19 -26.33 9.51 19.68
C PRO A 19 -26.04 9.18 18.21
N LEU A 20 -26.79 9.76 17.28
CA LEU A 20 -26.57 9.55 15.85
C LEU A 20 -25.25 10.15 15.40
N VAL A 21 -24.96 11.36 15.83
CA VAL A 21 -23.69 12.04 15.51
C VAL A 21 -22.50 11.28 16.07
N ASP A 22 -22.60 10.76 17.26
CA ASP A 22 -21.55 9.96 17.91
C ASP A 22 -21.24 8.70 17.10
N ILE A 23 -22.28 7.95 16.72
CA ILE A 23 -22.11 6.74 15.89
C ILE A 23 -21.49 7.08 14.55
N THR A 24 -21.95 8.12 13.87
CA THR A 24 -21.42 8.52 12.57
C THR A 24 -19.99 9.04 12.66
N LEU A 25 -19.65 9.74 13.74
CA LEU A 25 -18.29 10.22 13.98
C LEU A 25 -17.34 9.05 14.22
N VAL A 26 -17.73 8.08 15.04
CA VAL A 26 -16.94 6.88 15.29
C VAL A 26 -16.74 6.07 14.01
N LEU A 27 -17.80 5.88 13.22
CA LEU A 27 -17.69 5.22 11.92
C LEU A 27 -16.75 5.96 10.97
N LEU A 28 -16.80 7.28 10.93
CA LEU A 28 -15.93 8.09 10.12
C LEU A 28 -14.45 7.88 10.50
N ILE A 29 -14.15 7.87 11.79
CA ILE A 29 -12.79 7.63 12.29
C ILE A 29 -12.33 6.22 11.94
N ILE A 30 -13.20 5.22 12.12
CA ILE A 30 -12.87 3.83 11.77
C ILE A 30 -12.58 3.70 10.29
N PHE A 31 -13.38 4.30 9.41
CA PHE A 31 -13.13 4.28 7.98
C PHE A 31 -11.82 4.99 7.62
N MET A 32 -11.54 6.13 8.24
CA MET A 32 -10.30 6.86 8.02
C MET A 32 -9.06 6.02 8.38
N VAL A 33 -9.10 5.35 9.53
CA VAL A 33 -8.00 4.50 9.98
C VAL A 33 -7.89 3.25 9.12
N THR A 34 -9.02 2.62 8.80
CA THR A 34 -9.04 1.38 8.00
C THR A 34 -8.53 1.63 6.57
N THR A 35 -8.84 2.77 5.99
CA THR A 35 -8.37 3.13 4.66
C THR A 35 -6.84 3.14 4.60
N LYS A 36 -6.19 3.65 5.61
CA LYS A 36 -4.71 3.65 5.68
C LYS A 36 -4.15 2.24 5.76
N ILE A 37 -4.81 1.35 6.48
CA ILE A 37 -4.37 -0.05 6.63
C ILE A 37 -4.52 -0.80 5.30
N VAL A 38 -5.63 -0.57 4.58
CA VAL A 38 -5.88 -1.22 3.29
C VAL A 38 -4.91 -0.71 2.21
N LEU A 39 -4.59 0.58 2.22
CA LEU A 39 -3.64 1.16 1.27
C LEU A 39 -2.19 0.76 1.55
N ASN A 40 -1.89 0.43 2.81
CA ASN A 40 -0.57 -0.04 3.23
C ASN A 40 -0.51 -1.57 3.33
N GLN A 41 -1.28 -2.27 2.54
CA GLN A 41 -0.98 -3.68 2.32
C GLN A 41 0.34 -3.81 1.54
N THR A 42 1.40 -3.42 2.21
CA THR A 42 2.64 -4.13 2.01
C THR A 42 2.31 -5.55 2.43
N VAL A 43 2.06 -6.40 1.45
CA VAL A 43 2.01 -7.83 1.69
C VAL A 43 3.23 -8.14 2.56
N PRO A 44 3.05 -8.57 3.82
CA PRO A 44 4.19 -9.03 4.56
C PRO A 44 4.77 -10.17 3.73
N LEU A 45 5.89 -9.90 3.09
CA LEU A 45 6.65 -10.93 2.45
C LEU A 45 7.16 -11.78 3.61
N ASP A 46 6.47 -12.85 3.90
CA ASP A 46 6.96 -13.89 4.77
C ASP A 46 8.17 -14.49 4.07
N LEU A 47 9.29 -13.83 4.28
CA LEU A 47 10.57 -14.40 3.88
C LEU A 47 10.73 -15.66 4.73
N PRO A 48 10.89 -16.83 4.12
CA PRO A 48 11.25 -18.01 4.88
C PRO A 48 12.48 -17.63 5.69
N LYS A 49 12.33 -17.63 7.00
CA LYS A 49 13.43 -17.49 7.94
C LYS A 49 14.27 -18.73 7.74
N ALA A 50 15.24 -18.63 6.86
CA ALA A 50 16.34 -19.57 6.91
C ALA A 50 17.00 -19.36 8.26
N ALA A 51 16.72 -20.25 9.17
CA ALA A 51 17.32 -20.31 10.49
C ALA A 51 18.80 -20.56 10.30
N THR A 52 19.57 -19.48 10.28
CA THR A 52 20.96 -19.47 10.76
C THR A 52 21.51 -18.05 10.69
N GLY A 53 21.63 -17.44 11.85
CA GLY A 53 22.70 -16.49 12.14
C GLY A 53 22.55 -15.09 11.59
N THR A 54 22.44 -14.14 12.50
CA THR A 54 22.55 -12.69 12.34
C THR A 54 21.44 -12.03 11.54
N SER A 55 20.58 -11.38 12.28
CA SER A 55 19.61 -10.41 11.78
C SER A 55 20.34 -9.20 11.19
N ASP A 56 20.96 -9.37 10.06
CA ASP A 56 21.26 -8.24 9.20
C ASP A 56 19.93 -7.70 8.74
N LEU A 57 19.55 -6.57 9.27
CA LEU A 57 18.46 -5.75 8.74
C LEU A 57 18.87 -5.34 7.33
N GLN A 58 18.68 -6.25 6.38
CA GLN A 58 18.96 -5.95 4.99
C GLN A 58 17.98 -4.87 4.55
N VAL A 59 18.51 -3.72 4.22
CA VAL A 59 17.72 -2.64 3.64
C VAL A 59 17.25 -3.10 2.27
N VAL A 60 15.94 -3.13 2.10
CA VAL A 60 15.30 -3.59 0.86
C VAL A 60 14.78 -2.40 0.09
N PHE A 61 15.27 -2.24 -1.13
CA PHE A 61 14.78 -1.26 -2.10
C PHE A 61 13.67 -1.92 -2.93
N SER A 62 12.42 -1.60 -2.62
CA SER A 62 11.27 -2.24 -3.22
C SER A 62 10.74 -1.46 -4.41
N ILE A 63 10.64 -2.12 -5.56
CA ILE A 63 10.07 -1.55 -6.78
C ILE A 63 8.83 -2.35 -7.15
N VAL A 64 7.69 -1.69 -7.22
CA VAL A 64 6.42 -2.29 -7.63
C VAL A 64 5.99 -1.68 -8.96
N MET A 65 5.77 -2.51 -9.95
CA MET A 65 5.34 -2.12 -11.29
C MET A 65 3.93 -2.60 -11.54
N SER A 66 3.02 -1.67 -11.79
CA SER A 66 1.61 -1.97 -12.06
C SER A 66 1.31 -2.08 -13.55
N ALA A 67 0.26 -2.80 -13.88
CA ALA A 67 -0.20 -3.00 -15.26
C ALA A 67 -0.58 -1.71 -15.98
N ASP A 68 -1.02 -0.69 -15.23
CA ASP A 68 -1.42 0.61 -15.74
C ASP A 68 -0.25 1.55 -16.08
N GLY A 69 0.96 1.07 -15.97
CA GLY A 69 2.17 1.84 -16.28
C GLY A 69 2.78 2.58 -15.10
N ARG A 70 2.18 2.50 -13.92
CA ARG A 70 2.72 3.13 -12.72
C ARG A 70 3.84 2.31 -12.11
N ALA A 71 4.78 3.01 -11.50
CA ALA A 71 5.80 2.39 -10.68
C ALA A 71 5.85 3.07 -9.31
N ILE A 72 6.10 2.28 -8.29
CA ILE A 72 6.18 2.71 -6.90
C ILE A 72 7.51 2.21 -6.35
N VAL A 73 8.28 3.10 -5.77
CA VAL A 73 9.55 2.78 -5.11
C VAL A 73 9.41 3.09 -3.62
N ASP A 74 9.65 2.09 -2.78
CA ASP A 74 9.55 2.22 -1.31
C ASP A 74 8.28 2.93 -0.85
N SER A 75 7.13 2.56 -1.43
CA SER A 75 5.81 3.15 -1.16
C SER A 75 5.60 4.57 -1.72
N SER A 76 6.54 5.11 -2.48
CA SER A 76 6.42 6.41 -3.13
C SER A 76 6.19 6.24 -4.63
N PRO A 77 5.12 6.78 -5.20
CA PRO A 77 4.91 6.73 -6.64
C PRO A 77 5.96 7.58 -7.36
N ILE A 78 6.48 7.06 -8.46
CA ILE A 78 7.46 7.76 -9.30
C ILE A 78 6.86 8.14 -10.65
N PRO A 79 7.26 9.28 -11.23
CA PRO A 79 6.70 9.76 -12.50
C PRO A 79 7.13 8.93 -13.71
N SER A 80 8.30 8.31 -13.63
CA SER A 80 8.84 7.48 -14.71
C SER A 80 9.82 6.45 -14.16
N ASP A 81 10.05 5.39 -14.93
CA ASP A 81 11.00 4.34 -14.55
C ASP A 81 12.43 4.87 -14.43
N ASP A 82 12.79 5.89 -15.20
CA ASP A 82 14.12 6.51 -15.14
C ASP A 82 14.44 7.17 -13.80
N ALA A 83 13.44 7.55 -13.03
CA ALA A 83 13.61 8.07 -11.68
C ALA A 83 14.18 7.02 -10.70
N ILE A 84 14.10 5.74 -11.03
CA ILE A 84 14.66 4.66 -10.23
C ILE A 84 16.19 4.79 -10.12
N LEU A 85 16.86 5.19 -11.20
CA LEU A 85 18.32 5.26 -11.24
C LEU A 85 18.93 6.19 -10.18
N PRO A 86 18.52 7.48 -10.06
CA PRO A 86 19.04 8.35 -9.01
C PRO A 86 18.66 7.89 -7.61
N MET A 87 17.46 7.38 -7.42
CA MET A 87 17.00 6.85 -6.12
C MET A 87 17.80 5.63 -5.69
N ALA A 88 18.05 4.70 -6.62
CA ALA A 88 18.85 3.51 -6.37
C ALA A 88 20.31 3.83 -6.07
N ARG A 89 20.89 4.82 -6.77
CA ARG A 89 22.25 5.29 -6.50
C ARG A 89 22.40 5.88 -5.12
N GLU A 90 21.44 6.70 -4.72
CA GLU A 90 21.42 7.29 -3.38
C GLU A 90 21.28 6.21 -2.29
N ALA A 91 20.35 5.30 -2.47
CA ALA A 91 20.13 4.19 -1.53
C ALA A 91 21.37 3.28 -1.45
N GLN A 92 22.01 2.98 -2.56
CA GLN A 92 23.23 2.17 -2.60
C GLN A 92 24.42 2.89 -1.93
N ALA A 93 24.52 4.20 -2.05
CA ALA A 93 25.55 4.98 -1.38
C ALA A 93 25.41 4.96 0.13
N GLN A 94 24.18 4.94 0.63
CA GLN A 94 23.88 4.85 2.06
C GLN A 94 24.02 3.42 2.61
N HIS A 95 23.71 2.43 1.79
CA HIS A 95 23.67 1.02 2.15
C HIS A 95 24.40 0.16 1.11
N PRO A 96 25.70 -0.10 1.29
CA PRO A 96 26.47 -0.89 0.32
C PRO A 96 25.93 -2.31 0.09
N ASP A 97 25.22 -2.87 1.06
CA ASP A 97 24.57 -4.18 0.97
C ASP A 97 23.08 -4.11 0.56
N LEU A 98 22.70 -3.04 -0.11
CA LEU A 98 21.33 -2.84 -0.57
C LEU A 98 20.84 -4.02 -1.41
N ARG A 99 19.66 -4.50 -1.08
CA ARG A 99 18.94 -5.51 -1.87
C ARG A 99 17.76 -4.85 -2.57
N ALA A 100 17.68 -4.99 -3.87
CA ALA A 100 16.51 -4.57 -4.63
C ALA A 100 15.53 -5.74 -4.82
N VAL A 101 14.26 -5.46 -4.69
CA VAL A 101 13.19 -6.43 -4.99
C VAL A 101 12.26 -5.80 -6.03
N ILE A 102 12.15 -6.44 -7.19
CA ILE A 102 11.25 -6.01 -8.26
C ILE A 102 9.99 -6.87 -8.21
N LYS A 103 8.86 -6.23 -8.01
CA LYS A 103 7.54 -6.84 -8.10
C LYS A 103 6.83 -6.28 -9.31
N ALA A 104 6.58 -7.08 -10.30
CA ALA A 104 5.88 -6.68 -11.51
C ALA A 104 4.55 -7.42 -11.62
N ASP A 105 3.51 -6.68 -12.02
CA ASP A 105 2.24 -7.29 -12.39
C ASP A 105 2.43 -8.15 -13.65
N ALA A 106 1.62 -9.21 -13.79
CA ALA A 106 1.69 -10.11 -14.94
C ALA A 106 1.48 -9.41 -16.30
N ALA A 107 0.76 -8.31 -16.29
CA ALA A 107 0.52 -7.50 -17.50
C ALA A 107 1.68 -6.54 -17.85
N VAL A 108 2.68 -6.41 -16.97
CA VAL A 108 3.86 -5.59 -17.26
C VAL A 108 4.69 -6.25 -18.34
N THR A 109 5.08 -5.48 -19.35
CA THR A 109 5.90 -6.02 -20.44
C THR A 109 7.28 -6.43 -19.95
N HIS A 110 7.77 -7.53 -20.48
CA HIS A 110 9.11 -8.03 -20.17
C HIS A 110 10.20 -7.00 -20.43
N GLY A 111 10.08 -6.25 -21.53
CA GLY A 111 11.02 -5.18 -21.86
C GLY A 111 11.12 -4.10 -20.79
N ARG A 112 10.00 -3.75 -20.16
CA ARG A 112 9.98 -2.77 -19.07
C ARG A 112 10.69 -3.30 -17.82
N VAL A 113 10.48 -4.56 -17.48
CA VAL A 113 11.18 -5.21 -16.36
C VAL A 113 12.69 -5.23 -16.59
N ILE A 114 13.12 -5.55 -17.80
CA ILE A 114 14.55 -5.54 -18.17
C ILE A 114 15.13 -4.12 -18.11
N HIS A 115 14.39 -3.11 -18.53
CA HIS A 115 14.82 -1.71 -18.42
C HIS A 115 15.07 -1.32 -16.94
N VAL A 116 14.15 -1.66 -16.04
CA VAL A 116 14.32 -1.40 -14.61
C VAL A 116 15.52 -2.17 -14.04
N LEU A 117 15.70 -3.42 -14.45
CA LEU A 117 16.86 -4.22 -14.06
C LEU A 117 18.18 -3.57 -14.50
N ASP A 118 18.22 -3.03 -15.70
CA ASP A 118 19.39 -2.33 -16.22
C ASP A 118 19.70 -1.05 -15.43
N LEU A 119 18.67 -0.29 -15.08
CA LEU A 119 18.82 0.90 -14.22
C LEU A 119 19.40 0.55 -12.85
N LEU A 120 18.97 -0.54 -12.26
CA LEU A 120 19.51 -1.01 -10.99
C LEU A 120 20.97 -1.43 -11.10
N LYS A 121 21.34 -2.09 -12.19
CA LYS A 121 22.74 -2.46 -12.45
C LYS A 121 23.62 -1.23 -12.67
N GLN A 122 23.12 -0.22 -13.36
CA GLN A 122 23.82 1.07 -13.52
C GLN A 122 24.02 1.77 -12.17
N ALA A 123 23.12 1.56 -11.23
CA ALA A 123 23.24 2.05 -9.86
C ALA A 123 24.16 1.18 -8.98
N HIS A 124 24.80 0.15 -9.54
CA HIS A 124 25.66 -0.80 -8.83
C HIS A 124 24.93 -1.66 -7.76
N VAL A 125 23.64 -1.83 -7.90
CA VAL A 125 22.87 -2.74 -7.05
C VAL A 125 23.07 -4.16 -7.58
N ASN A 126 23.81 -4.98 -6.83
CA ASN A 126 24.17 -6.34 -7.26
C ASN A 126 23.19 -7.40 -6.76
N LYS A 127 22.53 -7.13 -5.66
CA LYS A 127 21.57 -8.06 -5.05
C LYS A 127 20.17 -7.73 -5.49
N ILE A 128 19.70 -8.37 -6.55
CA ILE A 128 18.36 -8.16 -7.12
C ILE A 128 17.55 -9.44 -7.00
N ALA A 129 16.36 -9.34 -6.45
CA ALA A 129 15.41 -10.42 -6.37
C ALA A 129 14.11 -10.04 -7.08
N PHE A 130 13.43 -11.04 -7.63
CA PHE A 130 12.12 -10.86 -8.23
C PHE A 130 11.06 -11.39 -7.26
N GLY A 131 10.12 -10.53 -6.92
CA GLY A 131 8.92 -10.91 -6.21
C GLY A 131 7.84 -11.28 -7.22
N VAL A 132 7.26 -12.45 -7.07
CA VAL A 132 6.08 -12.82 -7.84
C VAL A 132 4.88 -12.30 -7.07
N THR A 133 4.10 -11.42 -7.70
CA THR A 133 2.76 -11.15 -7.20
C THR A 133 1.94 -12.38 -7.54
N PRO A 134 1.41 -13.11 -6.56
CA PRO A 134 0.52 -14.20 -6.90
C PRO A 134 -0.65 -13.61 -7.68
N VAL A 135 -0.78 -13.99 -8.92
CA VAL A 135 -2.03 -13.82 -9.64
C VAL A 135 -3.05 -14.54 -8.77
N ALA A 136 -4.03 -13.79 -8.27
CA ALA A 136 -5.18 -14.43 -7.67
C ALA A 136 -5.63 -15.49 -8.67
N ALA A 137 -5.41 -16.75 -8.31
CA ALA A 137 -5.74 -17.84 -9.18
C ALA A 137 -7.25 -17.73 -9.43
N SER A 138 -7.61 -17.23 -10.59
CA SER A 138 -8.94 -17.46 -11.09
C SER A 138 -9.06 -18.98 -11.13
N ALA A 139 -9.92 -19.48 -10.28
CA ALA A 139 -10.18 -20.90 -10.23
C ALA A 139 -10.40 -21.39 -11.66
N PRO A 140 -9.73 -22.45 -12.09
CA PRO A 140 -9.98 -22.98 -13.42
C PRO A 140 -11.45 -23.35 -13.49
N SER A 141 -12.16 -22.71 -14.38
CA SER A 141 -13.51 -23.12 -14.70
C SER A 141 -13.46 -24.55 -15.19
N PRO A 142 -14.30 -25.42 -14.66
CA PRO A 142 -14.37 -26.79 -15.17
C PRO A 142 -14.80 -26.82 -16.62
#